data_acfcb8b67cb5ee6bd7e4ada73e9ceff2
#
_entry.id   acfcb8b67cb5ee6bd7e4ada73e9ceff2
#
_cell.length_a   1.000
_cell.length_b   1.000
_cell.length_c   1.000
_cell.angle_alpha   90.00
_cell.angle_beta   90.00
_cell.angle_gamma   90.00
#
_symmetry.space_group_name_H-M   'P 1'
#
loop_
_entity.id
_entity.type
_entity.pdbx_description
1 polymer ?
#
loop_
_entity_poly.entity_id
_entity_poly.type
_entity_poly.pdbx_seq_one_letter_code
_entity_poly.pdbx_strand_id
1 'polypeptide(L)'
;MIGDNAGGAAPVRFGNDYDDQRDAGQQLADRDGVRRQAVGLGETAAQDAYRREVLVHVQFRRAGRLEQLGFQLAQGLAGRQVAVVTGELLVRADAQVDAQLMRSLAPYGFEVTPIEELRGRVVRLSNPALPVERLTDIARMIRTGGHQASVNHITPLGPVVKGRGGPENTSAKLRYPPSYAEKTAGPPVRIAIIDTGITAEHRTDGWLQGLATADNIDPLDDLPAPNGYLDVGAGHGTFTAGIIAQVAPDAELRIYRAMDSDGIGSEAAVACAMVRAVEAGATIINLSLGVETVDGQPLVAIEVALDLIEELDPEVLVFAAAGNDGSTRPCWPAASKRVVAVGALAADLTPAPWSNRGFWVDCSAVGEGIISTYVKGVESPEFDPSPDIFGADAWAVWSGTSFVAPQVAAAVARIAQEDACTPRQALRTLYSGRRVLPDYGRVVPILAGT
;
A
#
# COMPACT_ATOMS: atom_id res chain seq x y z
N MET A 1 25.50 -41.55 -12.05
CA MET A 1 25.95 -40.72 -10.92
C MET A 1 26.16 -39.34 -11.48
N ILE A 2 25.15 -38.52 -11.42
CA ILE A 2 25.22 -37.09 -11.76
C ILE A 2 25.15 -36.39 -10.41
N GLY A 3 26.28 -35.76 -10.07
CA GLY A 3 26.44 -35.07 -8.78
C GLY A 3 25.57 -33.82 -8.71
N ASP A 4 24.69 -33.78 -7.74
CA ASP A 4 24.01 -32.58 -7.27
C ASP A 4 25.02 -31.63 -6.62
N ASN A 5 25.52 -30.68 -7.38
CA ASN A 5 26.20 -29.51 -6.86
C ASN A 5 25.21 -28.32 -6.92
N ALA A 6 24.17 -28.38 -6.11
CA ALA A 6 23.36 -27.22 -5.77
C ALA A 6 24.07 -26.44 -4.66
N GLY A 7 25.09 -25.65 -5.03
CA GLY A 7 25.59 -24.56 -4.21
C GLY A 7 24.55 -23.47 -4.10
N GLY A 8 23.44 -23.73 -3.41
CA GLY A 8 22.46 -22.73 -3.06
C GLY A 8 23.11 -21.78 -2.06
N ALA A 9 23.23 -20.49 -2.41
CA ALA A 9 23.52 -19.45 -1.43
C ALA A 9 22.56 -19.63 -0.24
N ALA A 10 23.11 -19.65 0.97
CA ALA A 10 22.31 -19.77 2.18
C ALA A 10 21.20 -18.71 2.15
N PRO A 11 19.99 -19.05 2.56
CA PRO A 11 18.91 -18.06 2.58
C PRO A 11 19.35 -16.91 3.48
N VAL A 12 19.38 -15.70 2.93
CA VAL A 12 19.62 -14.50 3.71
C VAL A 12 18.46 -14.41 4.71
N ARG A 13 18.75 -14.61 5.98
CA ARG A 13 17.75 -14.48 7.05
C ARG A 13 17.63 -13.01 7.37
N PHE A 14 16.50 -12.43 6.99
CA PHE A 14 16.13 -11.04 7.31
C PHE A 14 15.38 -10.93 8.64
N GLY A 15 14.91 -12.06 9.20
CA GLY A 15 14.08 -12.08 10.39
C GLY A 15 14.87 -11.88 11.68
N ASN A 16 14.25 -11.19 12.63
CA ASN A 16 14.72 -11.10 14.01
C ASN A 16 14.53 -12.42 14.74
N ASP A 17 15.40 -12.68 15.72
CA ASP A 17 15.11 -13.66 16.72
C ASP A 17 13.94 -13.13 17.55
N TYR A 18 12.78 -13.76 17.37
CA TYR A 18 11.60 -13.47 18.20
C TYR A 18 11.95 -13.82 19.64
N ASP A 19 11.80 -12.85 20.53
CA ASP A 19 11.63 -13.16 21.95
C ASP A 19 10.14 -13.51 22.12
N ASP A 20 9.76 -14.68 21.58
CA ASP A 20 8.36 -15.13 21.63
C ASP A 20 8.01 -15.56 23.06
N GLN A 21 7.48 -14.63 23.83
CA GLN A 21 7.04 -14.85 25.20
C GLN A 21 5.60 -15.37 25.27
N ARG A 22 4.96 -15.64 24.11
CA ARG A 22 3.61 -16.18 24.09
C ARG A 22 3.57 -17.61 24.63
N ASP A 23 2.61 -17.91 25.47
CA ASP A 23 2.27 -19.28 25.83
C ASP A 23 1.55 -20.01 24.67
N ALA A 24 1.37 -21.31 24.79
CA ALA A 24 0.73 -22.12 23.75
C ALA A 24 -0.73 -21.69 23.44
N GLY A 25 -1.45 -21.15 24.43
CA GLY A 25 -2.81 -20.64 24.25
C GLY A 25 -2.81 -19.35 23.42
N GLN A 26 -1.89 -18.44 23.70
CA GLN A 26 -1.72 -17.20 22.95
C GLN A 26 -1.28 -17.46 21.50
N GLN A 27 -0.32 -18.39 21.28
CA GLN A 27 0.08 -18.79 19.94
C GLN A 27 -1.09 -19.42 19.16
N LEU A 28 -1.94 -20.19 19.83
CA LEU A 28 -3.12 -20.76 19.20
C LEU A 28 -4.15 -19.69 18.84
N ALA A 29 -4.38 -18.72 19.72
CA ALA A 29 -5.28 -17.59 19.48
C ALA A 29 -4.83 -16.77 18.26
N ASP A 30 -3.54 -16.44 18.16
CA ASP A 30 -2.98 -15.72 17.02
C ASP A 30 -3.15 -16.51 15.72
N ARG A 31 -2.89 -17.83 15.75
CA ARG A 31 -3.12 -18.69 14.56
C ARG A 31 -4.59 -18.74 14.14
N ASP A 32 -5.50 -18.76 15.09
CA ASP A 32 -6.94 -18.72 14.79
C ASP A 32 -7.36 -17.34 14.25
N GLY A 33 -6.76 -16.24 14.74
CA GLY A 33 -6.88 -14.92 14.16
C GLY A 33 -6.42 -14.88 12.70
N VAL A 34 -5.21 -15.37 12.42
CA VAL A 34 -4.66 -15.45 11.06
C VAL A 34 -5.55 -16.28 10.14
N ARG A 35 -6.10 -17.40 10.60
CA ARG A 35 -7.05 -18.18 9.81
C ARG A 35 -8.33 -17.40 9.50
N ARG A 36 -8.87 -16.65 10.47
CA ARG A 36 -10.03 -15.77 10.22
C ARG A 36 -9.70 -14.71 9.19
N GLN A 37 -8.53 -14.08 9.29
CA GLN A 37 -8.05 -13.09 8.32
C GLN A 37 -7.96 -13.70 6.91
N ALA A 38 -7.32 -14.86 6.76
CA ALA A 38 -7.17 -15.54 5.47
C ALA A 38 -8.52 -15.93 4.84
N VAL A 39 -9.49 -16.34 5.65
CA VAL A 39 -10.87 -16.62 5.18
C VAL A 39 -11.60 -15.32 4.85
N GLY A 40 -11.34 -14.24 5.59
CA GLY A 40 -11.93 -12.92 5.38
C GLY A 40 -11.42 -12.19 4.14
N LEU A 41 -10.21 -12.54 3.67
CA LEU A 41 -9.62 -12.06 2.44
C LEU A 41 -10.08 -12.91 1.23
N GLY A 42 -9.89 -12.40 0.03
CA GLY A 42 -10.16 -13.14 -1.20
C GLY A 42 -11.46 -12.74 -1.90
N GLU A 43 -11.78 -13.48 -2.96
CA GLU A 43 -12.91 -13.17 -3.85
C GLU A 43 -14.06 -14.14 -3.62
N THR A 44 -14.98 -13.78 -2.74
CA THR A 44 -16.28 -14.45 -2.62
C THR A 44 -17.39 -13.40 -2.71
N ALA A 45 -18.58 -13.79 -3.16
CA ALA A 45 -19.74 -12.90 -3.24
C ALA A 45 -20.07 -12.25 -1.89
N ALA A 46 -19.85 -12.96 -0.79
CA ALA A 46 -20.07 -12.45 0.57
C ALA A 46 -19.03 -11.39 0.95
N GLN A 47 -17.78 -11.58 0.56
CA GLN A 47 -16.70 -10.63 0.82
C GLN A 47 -16.85 -9.36 -0.04
N ASP A 48 -17.22 -9.51 -1.31
CA ASP A 48 -17.52 -8.35 -2.18
C ASP A 48 -18.72 -7.56 -1.66
N ALA A 49 -19.76 -8.23 -1.18
CA ALA A 49 -20.91 -7.56 -0.56
C ALA A 49 -20.50 -6.78 0.70
N TYR A 50 -19.68 -7.37 1.55
CA TYR A 50 -19.20 -6.73 2.77
C TYR A 50 -18.28 -5.54 2.48
N ARG A 51 -17.33 -5.66 1.56
CA ARG A 51 -16.47 -4.52 1.14
C ARG A 51 -17.32 -3.36 0.63
N ARG A 52 -18.34 -3.67 -0.15
CA ARG A 52 -19.29 -2.67 -0.62
C ARG A 52 -20.02 -2.00 0.54
N GLU A 53 -20.46 -2.76 1.52
CA GLU A 53 -21.13 -2.26 2.72
C GLU A 53 -20.22 -1.29 3.49
N VAL A 54 -18.95 -1.65 3.74
CA VAL A 54 -17.97 -0.78 4.37
C VAL A 54 -17.75 0.50 3.57
N LEU A 55 -17.52 0.40 2.25
CA LEU A 55 -17.32 1.57 1.39
C LEU A 55 -18.55 2.48 1.37
N VAL A 56 -19.76 1.92 1.28
CA VAL A 56 -21.02 2.69 1.34
C VAL A 56 -21.16 3.38 2.68
N HIS A 57 -20.81 2.69 3.77
CA HIS A 57 -20.86 3.25 5.11
C HIS A 57 -19.88 4.41 5.28
N VAL A 58 -18.61 4.23 4.87
CA VAL A 58 -17.60 5.28 4.89
C VAL A 58 -18.05 6.47 4.01
N GLN A 59 -18.60 6.21 2.83
CA GLN A 59 -19.15 7.25 1.96
C GLN A 59 -20.27 8.03 2.65
N PHE A 60 -21.20 7.34 3.31
CA PHE A 60 -22.33 7.97 4.01
C PHE A 60 -21.84 8.86 5.18
N ARG A 61 -20.87 8.39 5.97
CA ARG A 61 -20.30 9.16 7.07
C ARG A 61 -19.66 10.47 6.61
N ARG A 62 -19.10 10.51 5.39
CA ARG A 62 -18.44 11.67 4.76
C ARG A 62 -19.40 12.60 4.04
N ALA A 63 -20.65 12.22 3.80
CA ALA A 63 -21.60 13.00 3.04
C ALA A 63 -21.83 14.38 3.66
N GLY A 64 -21.64 15.44 2.87
CA GLY A 64 -21.85 16.83 3.29
C GLY A 64 -20.70 17.46 4.11
N ARG A 65 -19.56 16.77 4.26
CA ARG A 65 -18.37 17.30 4.96
C ARG A 65 -17.35 17.81 3.94
N LEU A 66 -17.22 19.12 3.82
CA LEU A 66 -16.38 19.77 2.81
C LEU A 66 -14.88 19.55 3.03
N GLU A 67 -14.47 19.23 4.28
CA GLU A 67 -13.06 19.03 4.65
C GLU A 67 -12.56 17.60 4.34
N GLN A 68 -13.47 16.67 4.03
CA GLN A 68 -13.14 15.27 3.76
C GLN A 68 -13.23 14.97 2.27
N LEU A 69 -12.33 14.12 1.79
CA LEU A 69 -12.35 13.67 0.40
C LEU A 69 -13.66 12.92 0.11
N GLY A 70 -14.57 13.56 -0.64
CA GLY A 70 -15.82 12.93 -1.11
C GLY A 70 -15.52 11.96 -2.25
N PHE A 71 -16.20 10.81 -2.25
CA PHE A 71 -16.08 9.84 -3.34
C PHE A 71 -17.45 9.26 -3.74
N GLN A 72 -17.50 8.71 -4.93
CA GLN A 72 -18.63 7.96 -5.48
C GLN A 72 -18.19 6.55 -5.84
N LEU A 73 -19.16 5.62 -5.86
CA LEU A 73 -18.90 4.24 -6.29
C LEU A 73 -19.29 4.09 -7.76
N ALA A 74 -18.28 3.81 -8.59
CA ALA A 74 -18.44 3.48 -10.00
C ALA A 74 -18.55 1.97 -10.18
N GLN A 75 -19.26 1.54 -11.23
CA GLN A 75 -19.25 0.16 -11.65
C GLN A 75 -18.01 -0.10 -12.51
N GLY A 76 -17.07 -0.86 -11.99
CA GLY A 76 -15.88 -1.30 -12.69
C GLY A 76 -16.08 -2.57 -13.50
N LEU A 77 -14.99 -3.14 -13.98
CA LEU A 77 -14.99 -4.39 -14.72
C LEU A 77 -15.55 -5.54 -13.87
N ALA A 78 -16.24 -6.46 -14.52
CA ALA A 78 -16.88 -7.62 -13.88
C ALA A 78 -17.88 -7.27 -12.76
N GLY A 79 -18.45 -6.05 -12.80
CA GLY A 79 -19.49 -5.62 -11.84
C GLY A 79 -18.94 -5.21 -10.47
N ARG A 80 -17.62 -5.09 -10.29
CA ARG A 80 -17.02 -4.61 -9.05
C ARG A 80 -17.29 -3.13 -8.82
N GLN A 81 -17.39 -2.77 -7.55
CA GLN A 81 -17.47 -1.36 -7.17
C GLN A 81 -16.06 -0.78 -7.01
N VAL A 82 -15.84 0.36 -7.66
CA VAL A 82 -14.58 1.12 -7.60
C VAL A 82 -14.89 2.51 -7.07
N ALA A 83 -14.16 2.93 -6.04
CA ALA A 83 -14.32 4.27 -5.48
C ALA A 83 -13.54 5.29 -6.34
N VAL A 84 -14.19 6.42 -6.63
CA VAL A 84 -13.59 7.54 -7.39
C VAL A 84 -13.94 8.86 -6.73
N VAL A 85 -13.04 9.82 -6.79
CA VAL A 85 -13.28 11.17 -6.25
C VAL A 85 -14.46 11.80 -6.92
N THR A 86 -15.34 12.43 -6.13
CA THR A 86 -16.58 13.04 -6.63
C THR A 86 -16.27 14.15 -7.63
N GLY A 87 -16.78 13.99 -8.84
CA GLY A 87 -16.71 15.03 -9.86
C GLY A 87 -15.35 15.26 -10.50
N GLU A 88 -14.35 14.38 -10.31
CA GLU A 88 -13.00 14.63 -10.79
C GLU A 88 -12.55 13.69 -11.92
N LEU A 89 -11.92 14.30 -12.94
CA LEU A 89 -11.14 13.65 -13.96
C LEU A 89 -9.68 14.13 -13.89
N LEU A 90 -8.78 13.25 -14.26
CA LEU A 90 -7.36 13.57 -14.47
C LEU A 90 -7.01 13.42 -15.93
N VAL A 91 -6.36 14.41 -16.49
CA VAL A 91 -5.92 14.42 -17.90
C VAL A 91 -4.44 14.69 -17.93
N ARG A 92 -3.70 13.87 -18.65
CA ARG A 92 -2.28 14.13 -18.91
C ARG A 92 -2.13 15.32 -19.85
N ALA A 93 -1.33 16.30 -19.45
CA ALA A 93 -1.03 17.51 -20.19
C ALA A 93 0.45 17.54 -20.56
N ASP A 94 0.82 16.93 -21.69
CA ASP A 94 2.16 17.07 -22.23
C ASP A 94 2.25 18.40 -22.99
N ALA A 95 2.91 19.39 -22.38
CA ALA A 95 3.29 20.73 -22.94
C ALA A 95 2.17 21.70 -23.32
N GLN A 96 1.01 21.29 -23.69
CA GLN A 96 -0.20 22.14 -23.84
C GLN A 96 -1.43 21.23 -23.84
N VAL A 97 -2.33 21.45 -22.87
CA VAL A 97 -3.70 20.89 -23.03
C VAL A 97 -4.24 21.46 -24.32
N ASP A 98 -4.47 20.61 -25.31
CA ASP A 98 -4.91 21.02 -26.64
C ASP A 98 -6.14 21.93 -26.52
N ALA A 99 -6.05 23.14 -27.10
CA ALA A 99 -7.17 24.09 -27.11
C ALA A 99 -8.44 23.49 -27.77
N GLN A 100 -8.30 22.47 -28.60
CA GLN A 100 -9.42 21.74 -29.18
C GLN A 100 -10.08 20.85 -28.12
N LEU A 101 -9.29 20.13 -27.30
CA LEU A 101 -9.79 19.34 -26.20
C LEU A 101 -10.56 20.24 -25.22
N MET A 102 -9.97 21.38 -24.81
CA MET A 102 -10.61 22.30 -23.88
C MET A 102 -11.93 22.88 -24.43
N ARG A 103 -12.00 23.18 -25.72
CA ARG A 103 -13.27 23.59 -26.37
C ARG A 103 -14.31 22.48 -26.33
N SER A 104 -13.90 21.22 -26.51
CA SER A 104 -14.83 20.08 -26.45
C SER A 104 -15.36 19.80 -25.05
N LEU A 105 -14.59 20.19 -24.02
CA LEU A 105 -14.95 20.02 -22.60
C LEU A 105 -15.73 21.19 -22.02
N ALA A 106 -15.74 22.36 -22.69
CA ALA A 106 -16.44 23.56 -22.22
C ALA A 106 -17.95 23.33 -21.86
N PRO A 107 -18.72 22.51 -22.63
CA PRO A 107 -20.12 22.25 -22.28
C PRO A 107 -20.33 21.51 -20.95
N TYR A 108 -19.31 20.86 -20.40
CA TYR A 108 -19.40 20.11 -19.15
C TYR A 108 -19.11 20.95 -17.90
N GLY A 109 -18.71 22.23 -18.07
CA GLY A 109 -18.53 23.17 -16.97
C GLY A 109 -17.46 22.77 -15.96
N PHE A 110 -16.38 22.16 -16.40
CA PHE A 110 -15.26 21.81 -15.52
C PHE A 110 -14.47 23.05 -15.07
N GLU A 111 -14.14 23.09 -13.80
CA GLU A 111 -13.01 23.86 -13.32
C GLU A 111 -11.72 23.11 -13.68
N VAL A 112 -10.70 23.83 -14.19
CA VAL A 112 -9.49 23.25 -14.72
C VAL A 112 -8.32 23.70 -13.86
N THR A 113 -7.63 22.77 -13.19
CA THR A 113 -6.54 23.08 -12.27
C THR A 113 -5.32 22.18 -12.57
N PRO A 114 -4.17 22.75 -12.97
CA PRO A 114 -2.92 22.00 -13.05
C PRO A 114 -2.51 21.47 -11.67
N ILE A 115 -1.93 20.26 -11.63
CA ILE A 115 -1.32 19.73 -10.42
C ILE A 115 0.15 20.11 -10.44
N GLU A 116 0.50 21.11 -9.63
CA GLU A 116 1.85 21.73 -9.64
C GLU A 116 2.94 20.76 -9.17
N GLU A 117 2.64 19.89 -8.20
CA GLU A 117 3.57 18.85 -7.72
C GLU A 117 3.93 17.85 -8.82
N LEU A 118 3.07 17.68 -9.81
CA LEU A 118 3.34 16.89 -11.01
C LEU A 118 3.84 17.77 -12.17
N ARG A 119 4.41 18.92 -11.84
CA ARG A 119 4.98 19.90 -12.79
C ARG A 119 3.99 20.33 -13.87
N GLY A 120 2.69 20.38 -13.53
CA GLY A 120 1.62 20.71 -14.45
C GLY A 120 1.36 19.66 -15.55
N ARG A 121 2.02 18.49 -15.50
CA ARG A 121 1.83 17.40 -16.49
C ARG A 121 0.53 16.64 -16.29
N VAL A 122 -0.19 16.89 -15.23
CA VAL A 122 -1.56 16.43 -15.03
C VAL A 122 -2.44 17.62 -14.73
N VAL A 123 -3.58 17.68 -15.40
CA VAL A 123 -4.63 18.66 -15.14
C VAL A 123 -5.81 17.94 -14.50
N ARG A 124 -6.28 18.50 -13.40
CA ARG A 124 -7.53 18.11 -12.74
C ARG A 124 -8.68 18.89 -13.37
N LEU A 125 -9.71 18.19 -13.74
CA LEU A 125 -10.99 18.72 -14.22
C LEU A 125 -12.05 18.41 -13.16
N SER A 126 -12.62 19.43 -12.52
CA SER A 126 -13.54 19.26 -11.39
C SER A 126 -14.93 19.78 -11.73
N ASN A 127 -15.95 18.95 -11.59
CA ASN A 127 -17.34 19.33 -11.57
C ASN A 127 -18.15 18.37 -10.69
N PRO A 128 -18.39 18.70 -9.39
CA PRO A 128 -19.11 17.82 -8.46
C PRO A 128 -20.55 17.51 -8.84
N ALA A 129 -21.15 18.25 -9.77
CA ALA A 129 -22.52 18.02 -10.25
C ALA A 129 -22.60 16.87 -11.27
N LEU A 130 -21.48 16.43 -11.82
CA LEU A 130 -21.46 15.33 -12.79
C LEU A 130 -21.46 13.97 -12.08
N PRO A 131 -22.38 13.06 -12.46
CA PRO A 131 -22.36 11.70 -11.95
C PRO A 131 -21.19 10.91 -12.52
N VAL A 132 -20.76 9.90 -11.79
CA VAL A 132 -19.54 9.10 -12.11
C VAL A 132 -19.63 8.42 -13.48
N GLU A 133 -20.80 7.95 -13.89
CA GLU A 133 -21.01 7.35 -15.20
C GLU A 133 -20.70 8.34 -16.33
N ARG A 134 -21.10 9.60 -16.12
CA ARG A 134 -20.82 10.67 -17.10
C ARG A 134 -19.34 11.01 -17.15
N LEU A 135 -18.67 11.05 -15.99
CA LEU A 135 -17.20 11.24 -15.91
C LEU A 135 -16.47 10.12 -16.65
N THR A 136 -16.89 8.87 -16.48
CA THR A 136 -16.29 7.71 -17.14
C THR A 136 -16.46 7.80 -18.67
N ASP A 137 -17.63 8.24 -19.16
CA ASP A 137 -17.86 8.44 -20.59
C ASP A 137 -16.99 9.57 -21.16
N ILE A 138 -16.85 10.68 -20.41
CA ILE A 138 -16.00 11.80 -20.82
C ILE A 138 -14.53 11.35 -20.86
N ALA A 139 -14.04 10.61 -19.86
CA ALA A 139 -12.69 10.07 -19.87
C ALA A 139 -12.43 9.18 -21.11
N ARG A 140 -13.41 8.33 -21.46
CA ARG A 140 -13.34 7.50 -22.66
C ARG A 140 -13.32 8.34 -23.95
N MET A 141 -14.15 9.40 -24.02
CA MET A 141 -14.15 10.34 -25.15
C MET A 141 -12.78 11.03 -25.31
N ILE A 142 -12.19 11.51 -24.20
CA ILE A 142 -10.86 12.13 -24.20
C ILE A 142 -9.81 11.15 -24.73
N ARG A 143 -9.84 9.90 -24.29
CA ARG A 143 -8.90 8.85 -24.77
C ARG A 143 -9.10 8.52 -26.26
N THR A 144 -10.34 8.49 -26.73
CA THR A 144 -10.63 8.30 -28.15
C THR A 144 -10.07 9.43 -29.00
N GLY A 145 -9.95 10.64 -28.42
CA GLY A 145 -9.26 11.79 -29.03
C GLY A 145 -7.74 11.74 -28.99
N GLY A 146 -7.14 10.65 -28.46
CA GLY A 146 -5.68 10.45 -28.41
C GLY A 146 -5.00 10.97 -27.15
N HIS A 147 -5.75 11.43 -26.15
CA HIS A 147 -5.20 11.91 -24.88
C HIS A 147 -5.30 10.83 -23.79
N GLN A 148 -4.47 10.92 -22.75
CA GLN A 148 -4.59 10.07 -21.56
C GLN A 148 -5.49 10.75 -20.53
N ALA A 149 -6.53 10.04 -20.10
CA ALA A 149 -7.48 10.53 -19.11
C ALA A 149 -8.07 9.37 -18.31
N SER A 150 -8.35 9.61 -17.03
CA SER A 150 -9.08 8.72 -16.13
C SER A 150 -9.96 9.51 -15.17
N VAL A 151 -10.93 8.86 -14.54
CA VAL A 151 -11.50 9.38 -13.29
C VAL A 151 -10.40 9.41 -12.23
N ASN A 152 -10.47 10.33 -11.27
CA ASN A 152 -9.52 10.33 -10.15
C ASN A 152 -9.89 9.19 -9.19
N HIS A 153 -9.17 8.07 -9.28
CA HIS A 153 -9.47 6.88 -8.48
C HIS A 153 -9.10 7.07 -7.02
N ILE A 154 -9.88 6.46 -6.14
CA ILE A 154 -9.45 6.22 -4.77
C ILE A 154 -8.56 4.98 -4.77
N THR A 155 -7.43 5.06 -4.09
CA THR A 155 -6.52 3.94 -3.87
C THR A 155 -6.71 3.43 -2.43
N PRO A 156 -7.75 2.63 -2.14
CA PRO A 156 -8.03 2.22 -0.78
C PRO A 156 -6.94 1.26 -0.29
N LEU A 157 -6.73 1.24 1.02
CA LEU A 157 -6.04 0.16 1.69
C LEU A 157 -6.80 -1.16 1.50
N GLY A 158 -6.10 -2.27 1.69
CA GLY A 158 -6.75 -3.58 1.78
C GLY A 158 -7.75 -3.65 2.94
N PRO A 159 -8.42 -4.80 3.15
CA PRO A 159 -9.35 -4.96 4.26
C PRO A 159 -8.67 -4.70 5.60
N VAL A 160 -9.25 -3.84 6.41
CA VAL A 160 -8.70 -3.41 7.71
C VAL A 160 -9.62 -3.76 8.88
N VAL A 161 -10.67 -4.56 8.62
CA VAL A 161 -11.63 -4.97 9.63
C VAL A 161 -11.31 -6.36 10.14
N LYS A 162 -11.26 -6.54 11.44
CA LYS A 162 -10.97 -7.80 12.14
C LYS A 162 -11.83 -8.95 11.63
N GLY A 163 -11.23 -10.15 11.59
CA GLY A 163 -11.91 -11.34 11.07
C GLY A 163 -12.21 -11.29 9.57
N ARG A 164 -11.87 -10.17 8.89
CA ARG A 164 -11.97 -9.98 7.45
C ARG A 164 -10.71 -9.39 6.85
N GLY A 165 -9.57 -9.70 7.47
CA GLY A 165 -8.26 -9.24 7.07
C GLY A 165 -7.71 -8.08 7.89
N GLY A 166 -8.44 -7.60 8.91
CA GLY A 166 -8.00 -6.55 9.82
C GLY A 166 -6.99 -7.03 10.87
N PRO A 167 -6.39 -6.11 11.63
CA PRO A 167 -5.41 -6.43 12.67
C PRO A 167 -6.04 -7.21 13.82
N GLU A 168 -5.25 -8.08 14.45
CA GLU A 168 -5.60 -8.79 15.68
C GLU A 168 -4.56 -8.42 16.74
N ASN A 169 -5.00 -8.16 17.95
CA ASN A 169 -4.10 -7.89 19.06
C ASN A 169 -3.26 -9.13 19.38
N THR A 170 -1.96 -8.94 19.62
CA THR A 170 -1.05 -10.02 20.02
C THR A 170 -0.22 -9.65 21.23
N SER A 171 0.12 -10.61 22.04
CA SER A 171 1.10 -10.48 23.12
C SER A 171 2.55 -10.67 22.65
N ALA A 172 2.77 -11.03 21.37
CA ALA A 172 4.10 -11.11 20.81
C ALA A 172 4.78 -9.74 20.85
N LYS A 173 6.04 -9.72 21.28
CA LYS A 173 6.89 -8.54 21.27
C LYS A 173 8.20 -8.91 20.59
N LEU A 174 8.56 -8.14 19.58
CA LEU A 174 9.87 -8.30 18.93
C LEU A 174 10.89 -7.41 19.64
N ARG A 175 12.10 -7.91 19.77
CA ARG A 175 13.21 -7.06 20.19
C ARG A 175 13.53 -6.06 19.11
N TYR A 176 13.89 -4.84 19.51
CA TYR A 176 14.42 -3.88 18.55
C TYR A 176 15.66 -4.47 17.87
N PRO A 177 15.74 -4.49 16.53
CA PRO A 177 16.86 -5.09 15.85
C PRO A 177 18.19 -4.39 16.25
N PRO A 178 19.29 -5.13 16.36
CA PRO A 178 20.59 -4.49 16.53
C PRO A 178 20.93 -3.67 15.31
N SER A 179 21.48 -2.47 15.52
CA SER A 179 21.99 -1.63 14.42
C SER A 179 23.05 -2.38 13.62
N TYR A 180 23.01 -2.23 12.31
CA TYR A 180 24.03 -2.72 11.37
C TYR A 180 25.03 -1.64 10.96
N ALA A 181 24.91 -0.43 11.49
CA ALA A 181 25.72 0.74 11.11
C ALA A 181 27.24 0.48 11.14
N GLU A 182 27.71 -0.39 12.02
CA GLU A 182 29.12 -0.78 12.08
C GLU A 182 29.54 -1.73 10.94
N LYS A 183 28.58 -2.32 10.23
CA LYS A 183 28.80 -3.31 9.16
C LYS A 183 28.47 -2.78 7.77
N THR A 184 27.80 -1.64 7.65
CA THR A 184 27.39 -1.10 6.36
C THR A 184 28.48 -0.23 5.76
N ALA A 185 28.93 -0.58 4.55
CA ALA A 185 29.95 0.16 3.82
C ALA A 185 29.37 1.31 2.98
N GLY A 186 28.06 1.33 2.78
CA GLY A 186 27.35 2.27 1.90
C GLY A 186 26.64 3.40 2.65
N PRO A 187 26.21 4.45 1.93
CA PRO A 187 25.36 5.48 2.48
C PRO A 187 24.00 4.90 2.90
N PRO A 188 23.31 5.50 3.89
CA PRO A 188 21.98 5.03 4.29
C PRO A 188 21.01 5.07 3.12
N VAL A 189 20.27 3.97 2.91
CA VAL A 189 19.20 3.90 1.91
C VAL A 189 17.94 4.53 2.48
N ARG A 190 17.36 5.47 1.76
CA ARG A 190 16.14 6.15 2.19
C ARG A 190 14.91 5.49 1.57
N ILE A 191 14.01 5.02 2.44
CA ILE A 191 12.74 4.41 2.06
C ILE A 191 11.60 5.37 2.37
N ALA A 192 10.81 5.73 1.37
CA ALA A 192 9.57 6.46 1.54
C ALA A 192 8.40 5.47 1.69
N ILE A 193 7.60 5.67 2.73
CA ILE A 193 6.34 4.95 2.98
C ILE A 193 5.21 5.91 2.66
N ILE A 194 4.41 5.61 1.65
CA ILE A 194 3.24 6.42 1.26
C ILE A 194 2.00 5.67 1.73
N ASP A 195 1.36 6.18 2.81
CA ASP A 195 0.36 5.45 3.57
C ASP A 195 -0.56 6.40 4.39
N THR A 196 -1.24 5.91 5.45
CA THR A 196 -2.10 6.72 6.35
C THR A 196 -1.32 7.66 7.26
N GLY A 197 -0.01 7.51 7.35
CA GLY A 197 0.84 8.23 8.29
C GLY A 197 1.43 7.33 9.37
N ILE A 198 1.85 7.93 10.48
CA ILE A 198 2.43 7.23 11.62
C ILE A 198 1.82 7.74 12.92
N THR A 199 1.75 6.87 13.93
CA THR A 199 1.27 7.28 15.26
C THR A 199 2.13 8.38 15.87
N ALA A 200 1.49 9.33 16.54
CA ALA A 200 2.18 10.31 17.39
C ALA A 200 2.60 9.73 18.75
N GLU A 201 2.22 8.48 19.06
CA GLU A 201 2.54 7.83 20.33
C GLU A 201 4.06 7.71 20.48
N HIS A 202 4.59 8.17 21.61
CA HIS A 202 5.98 7.94 21.98
C HIS A 202 6.13 6.53 22.53
N ARG A 203 6.60 5.60 21.72
CA ARG A 203 6.83 4.21 22.10
C ARG A 203 8.02 4.11 23.06
N THR A 204 7.89 3.27 24.10
CA THR A 204 8.94 3.05 25.10
C THR A 204 9.82 1.82 24.81
N ASP A 205 9.40 0.99 23.86
CA ASP A 205 10.07 -0.22 23.42
C ASP A 205 11.23 0.02 22.40
N GLY A 206 11.50 1.26 22.03
CA GLY A 206 12.57 1.67 21.14
C GLY A 206 12.19 1.69 19.65
N TRP A 207 11.03 1.18 19.28
CA TRP A 207 10.60 1.14 17.89
C TRP A 207 10.07 2.48 17.38
N LEU A 208 10.35 2.80 16.11
CA LEU A 208 9.81 3.94 15.35
C LEU A 208 10.10 5.32 15.93
N GLN A 209 11.16 5.43 16.75
CA GLN A 209 11.51 6.71 17.39
C GLN A 209 11.92 7.78 16.37
N GLY A 210 11.41 9.00 16.55
CA GLY A 210 11.77 10.16 15.73
C GLY A 210 11.19 10.18 14.31
N LEU A 211 10.28 9.26 13.97
CA LEU A 211 9.66 9.22 12.64
C LEU A 211 8.45 10.14 12.51
N ALA A 212 7.74 10.42 13.60
CA ALA A 212 6.57 11.29 13.60
C ALA A 212 6.97 12.76 13.43
N THR A 213 6.33 13.46 12.50
CA THR A 213 6.45 14.90 12.25
C THR A 213 5.04 15.49 12.11
N ALA A 214 4.87 16.79 12.21
CA ALA A 214 3.55 17.40 12.20
C ALA A 214 2.72 17.12 10.93
N ASP A 215 3.37 16.82 9.82
CA ASP A 215 2.77 16.61 8.50
C ASP A 215 2.54 15.14 8.15
N ASN A 216 3.01 14.20 8.97
CA ASN A 216 2.88 12.76 8.69
C ASN A 216 2.13 11.95 9.76
N ILE A 217 1.54 12.61 10.77
CA ILE A 217 0.79 11.95 11.83
C ILE A 217 -0.51 11.36 11.27
N ASP A 218 -0.75 10.09 11.61
CA ASP A 218 -2.06 9.44 11.50
C ASP A 218 -2.90 9.84 12.73
N PRO A 219 -4.01 10.56 12.57
CA PRO A 219 -4.82 11.02 13.71
C PRO A 219 -5.55 9.90 14.43
N LEU A 220 -5.69 8.72 13.82
CA LEU A 220 -6.27 7.49 14.34
C LEU A 220 -7.79 7.51 14.61
N ASP A 221 -8.35 8.62 15.07
CA ASP A 221 -9.76 8.83 15.42
C ASP A 221 -10.11 10.28 15.05
N ASP A 222 -10.46 10.50 13.79
CA ASP A 222 -10.77 11.83 13.24
C ASP A 222 -12.02 11.81 12.34
N LEU A 223 -12.44 10.65 11.90
CA LEU A 223 -13.45 10.50 10.85
C LEU A 223 -14.71 9.73 11.32
N PRO A 224 -15.90 10.30 11.07
CA PRO A 224 -16.17 11.64 10.53
C PRO A 224 -15.91 12.75 11.54
N ALA A 225 -15.69 12.42 12.78
CA ALA A 225 -15.28 13.23 13.92
C ALA A 225 -14.83 12.28 15.05
N PRO A 226 -13.95 12.71 15.96
CA PRO A 226 -13.49 11.88 17.05
C PRO A 226 -14.64 11.27 17.84
N ASN A 227 -14.59 9.94 18.05
CA ASN A 227 -15.64 9.18 18.73
C ASN A 227 -15.12 8.17 19.76
N GLY A 228 -13.79 8.13 19.96
CA GLY A 228 -13.12 7.25 20.91
C GLY A 228 -12.74 5.89 20.34
N TYR A 229 -12.97 5.65 19.04
CA TYR A 229 -12.62 4.43 18.34
C TYR A 229 -11.66 4.70 17.20
N LEU A 230 -10.82 3.70 16.89
CA LEU A 230 -9.95 3.76 15.73
C LEU A 230 -10.78 3.84 14.44
N ASP A 231 -10.36 4.72 13.52
CA ASP A 231 -10.88 4.75 12.16
C ASP A 231 -10.48 3.49 11.39
N VAL A 232 -11.14 3.21 10.27
CA VAL A 232 -11.05 1.92 9.56
C VAL A 232 -9.63 1.58 9.11
N GLY A 233 -8.84 2.57 8.69
CA GLY A 233 -7.46 2.38 8.21
C GLY A 233 -6.39 2.82 9.23
N ALA A 234 -6.81 3.19 10.44
CA ALA A 234 -5.90 3.70 11.47
C ALA A 234 -4.74 2.73 11.76
N GLY A 235 -3.53 3.28 11.86
CA GLY A 235 -2.34 2.51 12.21
C GLY A 235 -1.71 1.68 11.08
N HIS A 236 -2.27 1.64 9.88
CA HIS A 236 -1.72 0.85 8.77
C HIS A 236 -0.30 1.31 8.41
N GLY A 237 -0.03 2.61 8.32
CA GLY A 237 1.31 3.14 8.07
C GLY A 237 2.29 2.86 9.21
N THR A 238 1.83 2.87 10.47
CA THR A 238 2.63 2.47 11.65
C THR A 238 3.03 1.00 11.57
N PHE A 239 2.11 0.12 11.18
CA PHE A 239 2.39 -1.30 10.99
C PHE A 239 3.40 -1.54 9.86
N THR A 240 3.23 -0.87 8.72
CA THR A 240 4.14 -0.89 7.58
C THR A 240 5.55 -0.42 7.96
N ALA A 241 5.65 0.68 8.72
CA ALA A 241 6.94 1.20 9.20
C ALA A 241 7.66 0.20 10.11
N GLY A 242 6.94 -0.47 11.01
CA GLY A 242 7.48 -1.51 11.87
C GLY A 242 8.04 -2.71 11.10
N ILE A 243 7.40 -3.12 10.00
CA ILE A 243 7.92 -4.17 9.10
C ILE A 243 9.27 -3.75 8.51
N ILE A 244 9.36 -2.53 7.98
CA ILE A 244 10.60 -2.06 7.38
C ILE A 244 11.70 -1.97 8.43
N ALA A 245 11.40 -1.45 9.63
CA ALA A 245 12.37 -1.38 10.73
C ALA A 245 12.86 -2.75 11.20
N GLN A 246 12.03 -3.80 11.09
CA GLN A 246 12.47 -5.19 11.38
C GLN A 246 13.52 -5.70 10.38
N VAL A 247 13.30 -5.42 9.10
CA VAL A 247 14.10 -6.00 8.00
C VAL A 247 15.33 -5.16 7.69
N ALA A 248 15.20 -3.84 7.73
CA ALA A 248 16.27 -2.87 7.44
C ALA A 248 16.37 -1.79 8.53
N PRO A 249 16.85 -2.13 9.73
CA PRO A 249 16.84 -1.21 10.88
C PRO A 249 17.71 0.05 10.68
N ASP A 250 18.69 0.00 9.79
CA ASP A 250 19.58 1.13 9.49
C ASP A 250 19.11 1.96 8.28
N ALA A 251 17.99 1.60 7.64
CA ALA A 251 17.42 2.40 6.58
C ALA A 251 16.82 3.72 7.14
N GLU A 252 17.01 4.80 6.40
CA GLU A 252 16.34 6.07 6.73
C GLU A 252 14.89 6.02 6.27
N LEU A 253 13.95 5.95 7.21
CA LEU A 253 12.52 5.91 6.90
C LEU A 253 11.94 7.33 6.84
N ARG A 254 11.10 7.58 5.84
CA ARG A 254 10.27 8.78 5.76
C ARG A 254 8.84 8.40 5.39
N ILE A 255 7.91 8.89 6.18
CA ILE A 255 6.50 8.61 6.00
C ILE A 255 5.84 9.82 5.33
N TYR A 256 5.06 9.54 4.28
CA TYR A 256 4.25 10.52 3.55
C TYR A 256 2.79 10.13 3.71
N ARG A 257 2.05 10.95 4.43
CA ARG A 257 0.61 10.74 4.58
C ARG A 257 -0.09 11.17 3.29
N ALA A 258 -0.56 10.19 2.51
CA ALA A 258 -1.33 10.39 1.28
C ALA A 258 -2.77 9.85 1.40
N MET A 259 -3.06 9.20 2.51
CA MET A 259 -4.36 8.66 2.86
C MET A 259 -4.78 9.20 4.22
N ASP A 260 -6.07 9.27 4.44
CA ASP A 260 -6.63 9.57 5.76
C ASP A 260 -6.71 8.30 6.63
N SER A 261 -7.16 8.45 7.87
CA SER A 261 -7.26 7.35 8.84
C SER A 261 -8.36 6.31 8.52
N ASP A 262 -9.26 6.56 7.55
CA ASP A 262 -10.11 5.53 6.95
C ASP A 262 -9.39 4.73 5.84
N GLY A 263 -8.14 5.07 5.53
CA GLY A 263 -7.38 4.45 4.44
C GLY A 263 -7.84 4.92 3.05
N ILE A 264 -8.39 6.11 2.95
CA ILE A 264 -8.89 6.70 1.70
C ILE A 264 -7.93 7.77 1.22
N GLY A 265 -7.40 7.59 0.02
CA GLY A 265 -6.55 8.55 -0.67
C GLY A 265 -6.80 8.54 -2.16
N SER A 266 -6.60 9.67 -2.84
CA SER A 266 -6.74 9.73 -4.29
C SER A 266 -5.43 9.38 -5.01
N GLU A 267 -5.52 8.87 -6.25
CA GLU A 267 -4.34 8.62 -7.08
C GLU A 267 -3.49 9.89 -7.25
N ALA A 268 -4.13 11.05 -7.34
CA ALA A 268 -3.41 12.32 -7.45
C ALA A 268 -2.58 12.64 -6.18
N ALA A 269 -3.13 12.42 -4.99
CA ALA A 269 -2.41 12.61 -3.73
C ALA A 269 -1.23 11.66 -3.59
N VAL A 270 -1.42 10.39 -3.94
CA VAL A 270 -0.35 9.38 -3.95
C VAL A 270 0.74 9.76 -4.94
N ALA A 271 0.38 10.14 -6.17
CA ALA A 271 1.33 10.56 -7.20
C ALA A 271 2.19 11.77 -6.76
N CYS A 272 1.56 12.80 -6.16
CA CYS A 272 2.27 13.94 -5.60
C CYS A 272 3.22 13.53 -4.48
N ALA A 273 2.80 12.63 -3.58
CA ALA A 273 3.66 12.11 -2.51
C ALA A 273 4.87 11.34 -3.05
N MET A 274 4.69 10.55 -4.12
CA MET A 274 5.79 9.83 -4.79
C MET A 274 6.86 10.79 -5.31
N VAL A 275 6.46 11.85 -6.02
CA VAL A 275 7.42 12.83 -6.57
C VAL A 275 8.14 13.56 -5.44
N ARG A 276 7.41 14.07 -4.42
CA ARG A 276 8.01 14.72 -3.24
C ARG A 276 8.99 13.83 -2.51
N ALA A 277 8.71 12.53 -2.42
CA ALA A 277 9.59 11.57 -1.77
C ALA A 277 10.95 11.47 -2.49
N VAL A 278 10.95 11.39 -3.82
CA VAL A 278 12.19 11.32 -4.62
C VAL A 278 12.92 12.65 -4.62
N GLU A 279 12.23 13.77 -4.71
CA GLU A 279 12.83 15.11 -4.56
C GLU A 279 13.50 15.30 -3.18
N ALA A 280 12.96 14.63 -2.14
CA ALA A 280 13.58 14.57 -0.81
C ALA A 280 14.68 13.49 -0.69
N GLY A 281 15.04 12.80 -1.79
CA GLY A 281 16.14 11.85 -1.89
C GLY A 281 15.77 10.41 -1.52
N ALA A 282 14.51 10.02 -1.56
CA ALA A 282 14.13 8.62 -1.44
C ALA A 282 14.62 7.82 -2.66
N THR A 283 15.25 6.68 -2.43
CA THR A 283 15.72 5.75 -3.48
C THR A 283 14.82 4.51 -3.58
N ILE A 284 13.95 4.32 -2.60
CA ILE A 284 12.95 3.26 -2.56
C ILE A 284 11.62 3.87 -2.11
N ILE A 285 10.54 3.52 -2.80
CA ILE A 285 9.16 3.90 -2.43
C ILE A 285 8.37 2.63 -2.15
N ASN A 286 7.66 2.59 -1.02
CA ASN A 286 6.71 1.55 -0.67
C ASN A 286 5.28 2.08 -0.79
N LEU A 287 4.46 1.38 -1.58
CA LEU A 287 3.04 1.62 -1.79
C LEU A 287 2.25 0.39 -1.31
N SER A 288 1.83 0.41 -0.05
CA SER A 288 0.99 -0.66 0.52
C SER A 288 -0.50 -0.45 0.18
N LEU A 289 -0.78 -0.07 -1.05
CA LEU A 289 -2.08 0.33 -1.57
C LEU A 289 -2.26 -0.14 -3.02
N GLY A 290 -3.49 -0.12 -3.50
CA GLY A 290 -3.81 -0.40 -4.90
C GLY A 290 -5.29 -0.42 -5.21
N VAL A 291 -5.63 -0.36 -6.50
CA VAL A 291 -7.01 -0.36 -6.98
C VAL A 291 -7.12 -1.08 -8.33
N GLU A 292 -8.19 -1.84 -8.53
CA GLU A 292 -8.66 -2.20 -9.87
C GLU A 292 -9.39 -0.98 -10.45
N THR A 293 -8.95 -0.44 -11.56
CA THR A 293 -9.55 0.75 -12.16
C THR A 293 -10.90 0.46 -12.82
N VAL A 294 -11.73 1.48 -12.97
CA VAL A 294 -13.09 1.35 -13.56
C VAL A 294 -13.07 0.65 -14.93
N ASP A 295 -12.04 0.86 -15.71
CA ASP A 295 -11.95 0.40 -17.10
C ASP A 295 -10.66 -0.41 -17.41
N GLY A 296 -9.92 -0.81 -16.38
CA GLY A 296 -8.69 -1.59 -16.49
C GLY A 296 -7.48 -0.79 -16.99
N GLN A 297 -7.61 0.52 -17.18
CA GLN A 297 -6.50 1.38 -17.63
C GLN A 297 -5.59 1.77 -16.45
N PRO A 298 -4.30 2.06 -16.72
CA PRO A 298 -3.40 2.60 -15.72
C PRO A 298 -3.89 3.93 -15.11
N LEU A 299 -3.43 4.22 -13.89
CA LEU A 299 -3.70 5.45 -13.16
C LEU A 299 -2.89 6.62 -13.77
N VAL A 300 -3.56 7.62 -14.34
CA VAL A 300 -2.91 8.69 -15.12
C VAL A 300 -1.92 9.49 -14.31
N ALA A 301 -2.27 9.88 -13.07
CA ALA A 301 -1.37 10.66 -12.23
C ALA A 301 -0.16 9.84 -11.77
N ILE A 302 -0.35 8.56 -11.46
CA ILE A 302 0.73 7.65 -11.07
C ILE A 302 1.70 7.42 -12.23
N GLU A 303 1.20 7.20 -13.45
CA GLU A 303 2.06 7.02 -14.62
C GLU A 303 2.92 8.27 -14.89
N VAL A 304 2.35 9.48 -14.72
CA VAL A 304 3.11 10.73 -14.81
C VAL A 304 4.13 10.87 -13.67
N ALA A 305 3.77 10.49 -12.44
CA ALA A 305 4.71 10.47 -11.33
C ALA A 305 5.90 9.53 -11.60
N LEU A 306 5.64 8.35 -12.17
CA LEU A 306 6.69 7.41 -12.57
C LEU A 306 7.60 7.98 -13.68
N ASP A 307 7.05 8.75 -14.64
CA ASP A 307 7.88 9.46 -15.63
C ASP A 307 8.80 10.49 -14.97
N LEU A 308 8.25 11.30 -14.05
CA LEU A 308 9.01 12.30 -13.31
C LEU A 308 10.09 11.68 -12.42
N ILE A 309 9.80 10.56 -11.79
CA ILE A 309 10.75 9.79 -10.96
C ILE A 309 11.90 9.29 -11.83
N GLU A 310 11.61 8.72 -13.00
CA GLU A 310 12.64 8.23 -13.92
C GLU A 310 13.53 9.38 -14.45
N GLU A 311 12.96 10.57 -14.64
CA GLU A 311 13.72 11.78 -15.00
C GLU A 311 14.59 12.30 -13.84
N LEU A 312 14.13 12.19 -12.60
CA LEU A 312 14.86 12.64 -11.41
C LEU A 312 15.99 11.67 -11.03
N ASP A 313 15.67 10.41 -10.93
CA ASP A 313 16.63 9.33 -10.63
C ASP A 313 16.11 7.99 -11.16
N PRO A 314 16.70 7.45 -12.24
CA PRO A 314 16.29 6.17 -12.84
C PRO A 314 16.62 4.95 -11.97
N GLU A 315 17.42 5.09 -10.90
CA GLU A 315 17.75 4.00 -9.97
C GLU A 315 16.69 3.79 -8.88
N VAL A 316 15.76 4.75 -8.71
CA VAL A 316 14.64 4.60 -7.77
C VAL A 316 13.82 3.36 -8.08
N LEU A 317 13.47 2.61 -7.04
CA LEU A 317 12.55 1.49 -7.09
C LEU A 317 11.24 1.80 -6.40
N VAL A 318 10.13 1.46 -7.03
CA VAL A 318 8.79 1.55 -6.46
C VAL A 318 8.27 0.13 -6.25
N PHE A 319 7.86 -0.19 -5.03
CA PHE A 319 7.25 -1.46 -4.65
C PHE A 319 5.78 -1.23 -4.37
N ALA A 320 4.90 -2.09 -4.86
CA ALA A 320 3.48 -1.99 -4.59
C ALA A 320 2.84 -3.35 -4.30
N ALA A 321 1.85 -3.32 -3.41
CA ALA A 321 1.02 -4.47 -3.06
C ALA A 321 0.18 -4.92 -4.26
N ALA A 322 0.16 -6.23 -4.53
CA ALA A 322 -0.61 -6.79 -5.64
C ALA A 322 -2.12 -6.73 -5.41
N GLY A 323 -2.58 -6.61 -4.16
CA GLY A 323 -3.98 -6.62 -3.77
C GLY A 323 -4.43 -7.95 -3.18
N ASN A 324 -5.59 -7.93 -2.50
CA ASN A 324 -6.05 -9.00 -1.62
C ASN A 324 -7.38 -9.64 -2.08
N ASP A 325 -7.66 -9.60 -3.37
CA ASP A 325 -8.95 -10.00 -3.92
C ASP A 325 -8.96 -11.40 -4.54
N GLY A 326 -7.81 -12.11 -4.54
CA GLY A 326 -7.68 -13.38 -5.26
C GLY A 326 -7.83 -13.23 -6.78
N SER A 327 -7.75 -12.02 -7.28
CA SER A 327 -8.03 -11.65 -8.66
C SER A 327 -6.80 -11.84 -9.57
N THR A 328 -7.07 -12.11 -10.86
CA THR A 328 -6.03 -12.07 -11.91
C THR A 328 -6.01 -10.77 -12.68
N ARG A 329 -6.95 -9.87 -12.40
CA ARG A 329 -7.02 -8.54 -13.03
C ARG A 329 -5.89 -7.65 -12.53
N PRO A 330 -5.38 -6.74 -13.39
CA PRO A 330 -4.38 -5.76 -12.97
C PRO A 330 -4.87 -4.91 -11.79
N CYS A 331 -4.07 -4.86 -10.73
CA CYS A 331 -4.22 -3.93 -9.62
C CYS A 331 -3.16 -2.82 -9.77
N TRP A 332 -3.58 -1.58 -9.82
CA TRP A 332 -2.70 -0.45 -10.04
C TRP A 332 -2.37 0.25 -8.72
N PRO A 333 -1.11 0.69 -8.51
CA PRO A 333 -0.01 0.80 -9.49
C PRO A 333 0.83 -0.47 -9.67
N ALA A 334 0.63 -1.55 -8.92
CA ALA A 334 1.46 -2.75 -8.97
C ALA A 334 1.59 -3.34 -10.39
N ALA A 335 0.52 -3.31 -11.19
CA ALA A 335 0.54 -3.84 -12.54
C ALA A 335 1.34 -2.98 -13.56
N SER A 336 1.86 -1.81 -13.17
CA SER A 336 2.75 -1.03 -14.01
C SER A 336 4.12 -1.71 -14.13
N LYS A 337 4.65 -1.83 -15.35
CA LYS A 337 5.96 -2.45 -15.59
C LYS A 337 7.15 -1.73 -14.94
N ARG A 338 6.92 -0.52 -14.43
CA ARG A 338 7.92 0.32 -13.75
C ARG A 338 7.88 0.14 -12.23
N VAL A 339 6.92 -0.64 -11.73
CA VAL A 339 6.70 -0.92 -10.31
C VAL A 339 7.00 -2.38 -10.05
N VAL A 340 7.62 -2.69 -8.93
CA VAL A 340 7.83 -4.05 -8.47
C VAL A 340 6.55 -4.52 -7.79
N ALA A 341 5.81 -5.40 -8.45
CA ALA A 341 4.55 -5.95 -7.96
C ALA A 341 4.80 -7.09 -6.96
N VAL A 342 4.23 -6.97 -5.76
CA VAL A 342 4.49 -7.91 -4.67
C VAL A 342 3.22 -8.64 -4.24
N GLY A 343 3.20 -9.95 -4.46
CA GLY A 343 2.14 -10.87 -4.05
C GLY A 343 2.39 -11.49 -2.67
N ALA A 344 1.39 -12.19 -2.13
CA ALA A 344 1.48 -12.85 -0.84
C ALA A 344 1.49 -14.38 -0.94
N LEU A 345 2.24 -14.99 -0.02
CA LEU A 345 2.29 -16.41 0.26
C LEU A 345 1.77 -16.67 1.67
N ALA A 346 1.26 -17.85 1.91
CA ALA A 346 0.99 -18.38 3.24
C ALA A 346 2.31 -18.68 3.99
N ALA A 347 2.21 -18.96 5.28
CA ALA A 347 3.38 -19.20 6.14
C ALA A 347 4.23 -20.41 5.68
N ASP A 348 3.66 -21.39 5.00
CA ASP A 348 4.33 -22.54 4.41
C ASP A 348 4.94 -22.29 3.01
N LEU A 349 4.94 -21.04 2.55
CA LEU A 349 5.39 -20.59 1.23
C LEU A 349 4.55 -21.16 0.05
N THR A 350 3.34 -21.60 0.31
CA THR A 350 2.35 -21.84 -0.75
C THR A 350 1.66 -20.53 -1.15
N PRO A 351 1.11 -20.42 -2.36
CA PRO A 351 0.33 -19.26 -2.77
C PRO A 351 -0.83 -18.96 -1.82
N ALA A 352 -0.92 -17.75 -1.30
CA ALA A 352 -2.09 -17.31 -0.54
C ALA A 352 -3.27 -17.15 -1.51
N PRO A 353 -4.39 -17.87 -1.32
CA PRO A 353 -5.50 -17.88 -2.30
C PRO A 353 -6.14 -16.50 -2.52
N TRP A 354 -6.07 -15.66 -1.50
CA TRP A 354 -6.61 -14.31 -1.50
C TRP A 354 -5.68 -13.27 -2.15
N SER A 355 -4.37 -13.59 -2.35
CA SER A 355 -3.47 -12.68 -3.04
C SER A 355 -3.87 -12.53 -4.50
N ASN A 356 -3.88 -11.31 -5.01
CA ASN A 356 -3.94 -11.10 -6.44
C ASN A 356 -2.72 -11.72 -7.10
N ARG A 357 -2.91 -12.18 -8.33
CA ARG A 357 -1.92 -12.98 -9.07
C ARG A 357 -1.99 -12.71 -10.57
N GLY A 358 -0.93 -12.99 -11.27
CA GLY A 358 -0.86 -12.85 -12.71
C GLY A 358 0.57 -12.66 -13.21
N PHE A 359 0.75 -12.60 -14.53
CA PHE A 359 2.04 -12.40 -15.16
C PHE A 359 2.71 -11.06 -14.79
N TRP A 360 1.97 -10.15 -14.21
CA TRP A 360 2.42 -8.83 -13.76
C TRP A 360 2.97 -8.82 -12.33
N VAL A 361 2.86 -9.92 -11.58
CA VAL A 361 3.44 -10.05 -10.24
C VAL A 361 4.91 -10.48 -10.38
N ASP A 362 5.83 -9.69 -9.80
CA ASP A 362 7.27 -9.92 -9.91
C ASP A 362 7.83 -10.88 -8.87
N CYS A 363 7.33 -10.77 -7.63
CA CYS A 363 7.76 -11.61 -6.52
C CYS A 363 6.68 -11.73 -5.45
N SER A 364 6.89 -12.70 -4.54
CA SER A 364 6.00 -12.91 -3.41
C SER A 364 6.78 -13.36 -2.18
N ALA A 365 6.32 -12.94 -1.00
CA ALA A 365 6.81 -13.39 0.30
C ALA A 365 5.64 -13.72 1.23
N VAL A 366 5.93 -14.16 2.45
CA VAL A 366 4.86 -14.47 3.43
C VAL A 366 4.08 -13.20 3.74
N GLY A 367 2.77 -13.26 3.56
CA GLY A 367 1.83 -12.18 3.84
C GLY A 367 0.75 -12.55 4.84
N GLU A 368 0.77 -13.77 5.38
CA GLU A 368 -0.15 -14.22 6.42
C GLU A 368 0.52 -14.18 7.79
N GLY A 369 -0.17 -13.61 8.77
CA GLY A 369 0.27 -13.61 10.15
C GLY A 369 1.54 -12.81 10.41
N ILE A 370 1.73 -11.69 9.74
CA ILE A 370 2.87 -10.81 9.97
C ILE A 370 2.66 -10.06 11.29
N ILE A 371 3.70 -10.05 12.14
CA ILE A 371 3.70 -9.31 13.40
C ILE A 371 4.46 -8.01 13.18
N SER A 372 3.86 -6.89 13.63
CA SER A 372 4.51 -5.58 13.60
C SER A 372 3.97 -4.64 14.68
N THR A 373 4.63 -3.50 14.83
CA THR A 373 4.17 -2.42 15.71
C THR A 373 2.77 -1.95 15.30
N TYR A 374 1.94 -1.63 16.28
CA TYR A 374 0.62 -1.09 16.04
C TYR A 374 0.36 0.14 16.91
N VAL A 375 -0.81 0.73 16.78
CA VAL A 375 -1.21 1.95 17.47
C VAL A 375 -2.01 1.65 18.72
N LYS A 376 -2.00 2.55 19.69
CA LYS A 376 -2.90 2.49 20.87
C LYS A 376 -4.29 2.94 20.44
N GLY A 377 -5.33 2.21 20.86
CA GLY A 377 -6.72 2.58 20.60
C GLY A 377 -7.68 1.43 20.84
N VAL A 378 -8.93 1.65 20.50
CA VAL A 378 -10.02 0.67 20.59
C VAL A 378 -10.66 0.56 19.22
N GLU A 379 -10.82 -0.65 18.70
CA GLU A 379 -11.53 -0.86 17.43
C GLU A 379 -13.01 -0.48 17.55
N SER A 380 -13.60 -0.04 16.44
CA SER A 380 -15.00 0.33 16.42
C SER A 380 -15.91 -0.91 16.44
N PRO A 381 -16.86 -1.01 17.38
CA PRO A 381 -17.85 -2.09 17.39
C PRO A 381 -18.81 -2.01 16.20
N GLU A 382 -18.80 -0.93 15.44
CA GLU A 382 -19.59 -0.76 14.24
C GLU A 382 -19.09 -1.68 13.10
N PHE A 383 -17.77 -1.86 13.01
CA PHE A 383 -17.14 -2.70 12.00
C PHE A 383 -16.72 -4.06 12.50
N ASP A 384 -16.62 -4.24 13.83
CA ASP A 384 -16.15 -5.47 14.45
C ASP A 384 -17.06 -5.90 15.59
N PRO A 385 -17.67 -7.11 15.51
CA PRO A 385 -18.49 -7.63 16.60
C PRO A 385 -17.70 -8.03 17.86
N SER A 386 -16.36 -8.07 17.79
CA SER A 386 -15.46 -8.42 18.89
C SER A 386 -14.22 -7.52 18.85
N PRO A 387 -14.40 -6.20 19.09
CA PRO A 387 -13.34 -5.22 18.94
C PRO A 387 -12.18 -5.45 19.91
N ASP A 388 -10.95 -5.29 19.42
CA ASP A 388 -9.75 -5.34 20.23
C ASP A 388 -9.47 -4.00 20.92
N ILE A 389 -8.77 -4.08 22.04
CA ILE A 389 -8.20 -2.93 22.75
C ILE A 389 -6.68 -3.04 22.67
N PHE A 390 -6.07 -2.08 22.01
CA PHE A 390 -4.62 -1.97 21.88
C PHE A 390 -4.07 -1.01 22.92
N GLY A 391 -3.16 -1.51 23.76
CA GLY A 391 -2.49 -0.71 24.82
C GLY A 391 -1.35 0.16 24.27
N ALA A 392 -0.58 0.78 25.17
CA ALA A 392 0.66 1.44 24.82
C ALA A 392 1.69 0.43 24.28
N ASP A 393 2.54 0.87 23.36
CA ASP A 393 3.53 0.00 22.68
C ASP A 393 2.89 -1.23 22.03
N ALA A 394 1.68 -1.08 21.47
CA ALA A 394 0.91 -2.19 20.92
C ALA A 394 1.65 -2.89 19.77
N TRP A 395 1.37 -4.19 19.66
CA TRP A 395 1.75 -5.06 18.54
C TRP A 395 0.49 -5.72 17.99
N ALA A 396 0.48 -5.98 16.70
CA ALA A 396 -0.62 -6.70 16.06
C ALA A 396 -0.10 -7.81 15.14
N VAL A 397 -0.98 -8.77 14.87
CA VAL A 397 -0.85 -9.75 13.79
C VAL A 397 -1.77 -9.33 12.66
N TRP A 398 -1.23 -9.23 11.44
CA TRP A 398 -2.02 -8.80 10.31
C TRP A 398 -1.64 -9.54 9.02
N SER A 399 -2.60 -9.73 8.11
CA SER A 399 -2.40 -10.42 6.84
C SER A 399 -2.77 -9.51 5.66
N GLY A 400 -1.96 -9.50 4.61
CA GLY A 400 -2.20 -8.71 3.41
C GLY A 400 -0.96 -8.56 2.54
N THR A 401 -1.15 -8.32 1.24
CA THR A 401 -0.06 -7.94 0.32
C THR A 401 0.58 -6.61 0.69
N SER A 402 -0.18 -5.74 1.40
CA SER A 402 0.31 -4.49 2.00
C SER A 402 1.47 -4.70 2.97
N PHE A 403 1.59 -5.90 3.54
CA PHE A 403 2.64 -6.26 4.51
C PHE A 403 3.76 -7.09 3.87
N VAL A 404 3.65 -7.40 2.60
CA VAL A 404 4.69 -8.06 1.81
C VAL A 404 5.54 -7.04 1.06
N ALA A 405 4.93 -6.03 0.45
CA ALA A 405 5.65 -4.98 -0.27
C ALA A 405 6.75 -4.32 0.60
N PRO A 406 6.47 -3.90 1.86
CA PRO A 406 7.49 -3.32 2.73
C PRO A 406 8.60 -4.30 3.12
N GLN A 407 8.32 -5.60 3.24
CA GLN A 407 9.35 -6.61 3.47
C GLN A 407 10.35 -6.65 2.31
N VAL A 408 9.86 -6.70 1.07
CA VAL A 408 10.71 -6.77 -0.12
C VAL A 408 11.49 -5.47 -0.31
N ALA A 409 10.85 -4.32 -0.13
CA ALA A 409 11.48 -3.00 -0.18
C ALA A 409 12.63 -2.89 0.83
N ALA A 410 12.38 -3.31 2.07
CA ALA A 410 13.38 -3.31 3.14
C ALA A 410 14.52 -4.31 2.91
N ALA A 411 14.23 -5.51 2.41
CA ALA A 411 15.25 -6.49 2.06
C ALA A 411 16.21 -5.96 0.96
N VAL A 412 15.66 -5.26 -0.04
CA VAL A 412 16.45 -4.59 -1.07
C VAL A 412 17.32 -3.48 -0.46
N ALA A 413 16.75 -2.65 0.43
CA ALA A 413 17.49 -1.59 1.11
C ALA A 413 18.65 -2.15 1.92
N ARG A 414 18.42 -3.20 2.69
CA ARG A 414 19.44 -3.86 3.50
C ARG A 414 20.57 -4.42 2.65
N ILE A 415 20.26 -5.14 1.58
CA ILE A 415 21.29 -5.66 0.66
C ILE A 415 22.07 -4.49 0.02
N ALA A 416 21.37 -3.41 -0.39
CA ALA A 416 22.04 -2.26 -0.98
C ALA A 416 23.03 -1.60 -0.02
N GLN A 417 22.71 -1.54 1.27
CA GLN A 417 23.60 -1.03 2.31
C GLN A 417 24.77 -1.98 2.60
N GLU A 418 24.49 -3.28 2.79
CA GLU A 418 25.49 -4.29 3.11
C GLU A 418 26.53 -4.47 1.97
N ASP A 419 26.07 -4.47 0.72
CA ASP A 419 26.89 -4.67 -0.48
C ASP A 419 27.39 -3.35 -1.09
N ALA A 420 27.03 -2.19 -0.54
CA ALA A 420 27.34 -0.86 -1.07
C ALA A 420 26.98 -0.72 -2.56
N CYS A 421 25.79 -1.18 -2.94
CA CYS A 421 25.32 -1.21 -4.32
C CYS A 421 23.99 -0.45 -4.51
N THR A 422 23.57 -0.24 -5.77
CA THR A 422 22.29 0.43 -6.04
C THR A 422 21.10 -0.46 -5.67
N PRO A 423 19.93 0.12 -5.35
CA PRO A 423 18.70 -0.65 -5.11
C PRO A 423 18.36 -1.63 -6.24
N ARG A 424 18.60 -1.25 -7.50
CA ARG A 424 18.37 -2.14 -8.65
C ARG A 424 19.35 -3.32 -8.68
N GLN A 425 20.60 -3.13 -8.27
CA GLN A 425 21.56 -4.22 -8.12
C GLN A 425 21.17 -5.14 -6.96
N ALA A 426 20.78 -4.56 -5.82
CA ALA A 426 20.31 -5.30 -4.66
C ALA A 426 19.06 -6.16 -4.97
N LEU A 427 18.11 -5.64 -5.75
CA LEU A 427 16.94 -6.40 -6.21
C LEU A 427 17.35 -7.62 -7.07
N ARG A 428 18.32 -7.46 -7.95
CA ARG A 428 18.85 -8.59 -8.74
C ARG A 428 19.51 -9.65 -7.84
N THR A 429 20.24 -9.21 -6.82
CA THR A 429 20.83 -10.11 -5.81
C THR A 429 19.75 -10.86 -5.06
N LEU A 430 18.71 -10.14 -4.57
CA LEU A 430 17.56 -10.74 -3.88
C LEU A 430 16.86 -11.82 -4.73
N TYR A 431 16.77 -11.60 -6.04
CA TYR A 431 16.11 -12.50 -6.99
C TYR A 431 16.99 -13.69 -7.45
N SER A 432 18.31 -13.61 -7.22
CA SER A 432 19.24 -14.62 -7.71
C SER A 432 18.97 -16.00 -7.10
N GLY A 433 18.84 -17.01 -7.96
CA GLY A 433 18.60 -18.41 -7.54
C GLY A 433 17.23 -18.67 -6.91
N ARG A 434 16.31 -17.72 -6.91
CA ARG A 434 14.98 -17.90 -6.29
C ARG A 434 14.06 -18.70 -7.21
N ARG A 435 13.26 -19.60 -6.58
CA ARG A 435 12.19 -20.34 -7.26
C ARG A 435 11.14 -19.36 -7.80
N VAL A 436 10.65 -19.61 -8.99
CA VAL A 436 9.53 -18.88 -9.59
C VAL A 436 8.25 -19.71 -9.44
N LEU A 437 7.18 -19.09 -8.96
CA LEU A 437 5.84 -19.64 -8.95
C LEU A 437 5.04 -19.00 -10.09
N PRO A 438 4.32 -19.79 -10.91
CA PRO A 438 3.41 -19.25 -11.90
C PRO A 438 2.44 -18.24 -11.26
N ASP A 439 2.27 -17.08 -11.91
CA ASP A 439 1.40 -15.98 -11.49
C ASP A 439 1.76 -15.30 -10.15
N TYR A 440 2.76 -15.77 -9.42
CA TYR A 440 3.22 -15.19 -8.14
C TYR A 440 4.67 -14.70 -8.20
N GLY A 441 5.34 -14.84 -9.34
CA GLY A 441 6.71 -14.38 -9.51
C GLY A 441 7.72 -15.15 -8.65
N ARG A 442 8.79 -14.48 -8.21
CA ARG A 442 9.86 -15.09 -7.41
C ARG A 442 9.50 -15.21 -5.94
N VAL A 443 9.76 -16.37 -5.36
CA VAL A 443 9.58 -16.60 -3.90
C VAL A 443 10.77 -16.01 -3.14
N VAL A 444 10.50 -15.02 -2.32
CA VAL A 444 11.49 -14.30 -1.49
C VAL A 444 11.15 -14.45 0.00
N PRO A 445 11.63 -15.49 0.69
CA PRO A 445 11.37 -15.65 2.13
C PRO A 445 12.15 -14.56 2.90
N ILE A 446 11.41 -13.73 3.65
CA ILE A 446 11.96 -12.60 4.42
C ILE A 446 11.55 -12.73 5.87
N LEU A 447 10.28 -12.42 6.20
CA LEU A 447 9.72 -12.65 7.51
C LEU A 447 8.96 -13.98 7.55
N ALA A 448 8.87 -14.58 8.73
CA ALA A 448 8.00 -15.72 8.97
C ALA A 448 6.61 -15.22 9.40
N GLY A 449 5.56 -15.90 8.94
CA GLY A 449 4.22 -15.76 9.49
C GLY A 449 4.04 -16.59 10.77
N THR A 450 3.03 -16.25 11.56
CA THR A 450 2.64 -16.99 12.78
C THR A 450 1.79 -18.21 12.50
#